data_b31eacd01af878277683e7caf484729e
#
_entry.id   b31eacd01af878277683e7caf484729e
#
_cell.length_a   1.000
_cell.length_b   1.000
_cell.length_c   1.000
_cell.angle_alpha   90.00
_cell.angle_beta   90.00
_cell.angle_gamma   90.00
#
_symmetry.space_group_name_H-M   'P 1'
#
loop_
_entity.id
_entity.type
_entity.pdbx_description
1 polymer ?
#
loop_
_entity_poly.entity_id
_entity_poly.type
_entity_poly.pdbx_seq_one_letter_code
_entity_poly.pdbx_strand_id
1 'polypeptide(L)'
;MIERHLVDGLEVYDAKPEQPRSQTPLLFVHGAHAGAWTWVDHFLPWFAEQGYRAYALSLRSHGGSHQYELLHWQSIADYVDDVLHIIDWLGESPVLIGHSLGGFVVQKALERRHAKGAVLMCSAPPQGMLAGQFHLMFNNPAGLMDLNTLLENSQNDPHLLRDSLFAEPIDDDTLNRYLLRLQPESHRAIWDISIFHQAGLATLQRPPMLILGAEKDKILSPFLVQSTAHTYGLPCKIFRGMGHALTHEKSWPRVAETIRNWLEKEVDGSVVNAGA
;
A
#
# COMPACT_ATOMS: atom_id res chain seq x y z
N MET A 1 -5.98 -21.61 3.15
CA MET A 1 -5.18 -21.92 1.92
C MET A 1 -5.16 -20.65 1.08
N ILE A 2 -4.00 -20.31 0.48
CA ILE A 2 -3.90 -19.15 -0.44
C ILE A 2 -4.02 -19.69 -1.86
N GLU A 3 -4.92 -19.10 -2.65
CA GLU A 3 -5.15 -19.42 -4.04
C GLU A 3 -4.66 -18.27 -4.94
N ARG A 4 -4.18 -18.59 -6.13
CA ARG A 4 -3.74 -17.60 -7.13
C ARG A 4 -4.67 -17.63 -8.32
N HIS A 5 -5.15 -16.48 -8.74
CA HIS A 5 -6.02 -16.27 -9.89
C HIS A 5 -5.33 -15.36 -10.91
N LEU A 6 -5.75 -15.49 -12.17
CA LEU A 6 -5.42 -14.55 -13.22
C LEU A 6 -6.75 -13.98 -13.77
N VAL A 7 -7.07 -12.75 -13.38
CA VAL A 7 -8.32 -12.06 -13.71
C VAL A 7 -8.03 -11.07 -14.84
N ASP A 8 -8.42 -11.43 -16.07
CA ASP A 8 -8.15 -10.64 -17.29
C ASP A 8 -6.69 -10.16 -17.41
N GLY A 9 -5.76 -11.03 -17.02
CA GLY A 9 -4.33 -10.76 -17.05
C GLY A 9 -3.75 -10.15 -15.80
N LEU A 10 -4.57 -9.83 -14.79
CA LEU A 10 -4.11 -9.37 -13.48
C LEU A 10 -3.98 -10.53 -12.50
N GLU A 11 -2.83 -10.62 -11.84
CA GLU A 11 -2.59 -11.61 -10.79
C GLU A 11 -3.26 -11.17 -9.50
N VAL A 12 -4.07 -12.06 -8.94
CA VAL A 12 -4.72 -11.86 -7.64
C VAL A 12 -4.49 -13.09 -6.78
N TYR A 13 -4.00 -12.88 -5.56
CA TYR A 13 -4.00 -13.91 -4.52
C TYR A 13 -5.21 -13.71 -3.62
N ASP A 14 -5.85 -14.80 -3.22
CA ASP A 14 -6.89 -14.77 -2.21
C ASP A 14 -6.59 -15.73 -1.05
N ALA A 15 -7.04 -15.34 0.13
CA ALA A 15 -7.02 -16.16 1.33
C ALA A 15 -8.40 -16.13 1.97
N LYS A 16 -9.07 -17.30 2.00
CA LYS A 16 -10.41 -17.46 2.54
C LYS A 16 -10.35 -17.93 3.99
N PRO A 17 -11.10 -17.32 4.90
CA PRO A 17 -11.21 -17.79 6.27
C PRO A 17 -11.99 -19.12 6.35
N GLU A 18 -11.59 -20.00 7.26
CA GLU A 18 -12.37 -21.19 7.58
C GLU A 18 -13.67 -20.81 8.31
N GLN A 19 -13.61 -19.79 9.16
CA GLN A 19 -14.75 -19.25 9.88
C GLN A 19 -14.89 -17.76 9.59
N PRO A 20 -15.75 -17.35 8.64
CA PRO A 20 -15.95 -15.95 8.29
C PRO A 20 -16.49 -15.14 9.47
N ARG A 21 -15.80 -14.06 9.83
CA ARG A 21 -16.22 -13.10 10.85
C ARG A 21 -16.84 -11.85 10.21
N SER A 22 -16.30 -11.44 9.07
CA SER A 22 -16.80 -10.30 8.29
C SER A 22 -17.16 -10.73 6.88
N GLN A 23 -18.21 -10.14 6.32
CA GLN A 23 -18.58 -10.33 4.92
C GLN A 23 -17.82 -9.35 4.00
N THR A 24 -17.24 -8.28 4.57
CA THR A 24 -16.52 -7.27 3.77
C THR A 24 -15.14 -7.80 3.38
N PRO A 25 -14.83 -7.91 2.07
CA PRO A 25 -13.51 -8.32 1.63
C PRO A 25 -12.47 -7.22 1.84
N LEU A 26 -11.22 -7.62 2.03
CA LEU A 26 -10.06 -6.76 2.08
C LEU A 26 -9.31 -6.87 0.75
N LEU A 27 -9.01 -5.74 0.09
CA LEU A 27 -8.21 -5.71 -1.13
C LEU A 27 -6.91 -4.93 -0.87
N PHE A 28 -5.80 -5.65 -0.94
CA PHE A 28 -4.46 -5.13 -0.71
C PHE A 28 -3.78 -4.71 -2.01
N VAL A 29 -3.20 -3.50 -2.03
CA VAL A 29 -2.50 -2.90 -3.16
C VAL A 29 -1.06 -2.60 -2.77
N HIS A 30 -0.10 -3.20 -3.49
CA HIS A 30 1.32 -3.10 -3.19
C HIS A 30 1.94 -1.74 -3.54
N GLY A 31 3.13 -1.47 -3.01
CA GLY A 31 3.94 -0.29 -3.32
C GLY A 31 4.77 -0.44 -4.59
N ALA A 32 5.54 0.61 -4.92
CA ALA A 32 6.47 0.59 -6.03
C ALA A 32 7.47 -0.58 -5.91
N HIS A 33 7.96 -1.06 -7.05
CA HIS A 33 8.96 -2.12 -7.17
C HIS A 33 8.51 -3.50 -6.64
N ALA A 34 7.24 -3.68 -6.27
CA ALA A 34 6.73 -4.85 -5.57
C ALA A 34 5.65 -5.59 -6.39
N GLY A 35 4.91 -6.46 -5.75
CA GLY A 35 3.77 -7.21 -6.26
C GLY A 35 2.90 -7.69 -5.11
N ALA A 36 1.84 -8.43 -5.40
CA ALA A 36 0.94 -9.01 -4.39
C ALA A 36 1.67 -9.85 -3.34
N TRP A 37 2.83 -10.39 -3.69
CA TRP A 37 3.67 -11.20 -2.82
C TRP A 37 3.99 -10.51 -1.47
N THR A 38 4.07 -9.17 -1.43
CA THR A 38 4.34 -8.42 -0.20
C THR A 38 3.26 -8.62 0.88
N TRP A 39 2.09 -9.09 0.48
CA TRP A 39 0.97 -9.38 1.35
C TRP A 39 0.80 -10.88 1.62
N VAL A 40 1.22 -11.72 0.66
CA VAL A 40 1.08 -13.18 0.72
C VAL A 40 1.90 -13.79 1.84
N ASP A 41 3.07 -13.24 2.12
CA ASP A 41 3.99 -13.81 3.10
C ASP A 41 3.44 -13.72 4.55
N HIS A 42 2.67 -12.67 4.87
CA HIS A 42 2.22 -12.41 6.24
C HIS A 42 0.75 -11.99 6.33
N PHE A 43 0.34 -10.95 5.62
CA PHE A 43 -0.95 -10.30 5.83
C PHE A 43 -2.13 -11.15 5.39
N LEU A 44 -2.08 -11.74 4.19
CA LEU A 44 -3.18 -12.55 3.68
C LEU A 44 -3.51 -13.73 4.60
N PRO A 45 -2.56 -14.61 4.96
CA PRO A 45 -2.86 -15.73 5.84
C PRO A 45 -3.34 -15.26 7.21
N TRP A 46 -2.71 -14.21 7.76
CA TRP A 46 -3.08 -13.70 9.07
C TRP A 46 -4.51 -13.14 9.09
N PHE A 47 -4.92 -12.34 8.09
CA PHE A 47 -6.29 -11.83 8.02
C PHE A 47 -7.32 -12.94 7.78
N ALA A 48 -6.98 -13.96 7.00
CA ALA A 48 -7.83 -15.14 6.85
C ALA A 48 -8.02 -15.89 8.18
N GLU A 49 -6.98 -16.07 8.99
CA GLU A 49 -7.06 -16.63 10.34
C GLU A 49 -7.92 -15.76 11.28
N GLN A 50 -7.96 -14.43 11.06
CA GLN A 50 -8.83 -13.52 11.81
C GLN A 50 -10.28 -13.48 11.29
N GLY A 51 -10.62 -14.27 10.28
CA GLY A 51 -11.98 -14.39 9.75
C GLY A 51 -12.35 -13.43 8.62
N TYR A 52 -11.35 -12.77 7.98
CA TYR A 52 -11.55 -11.86 6.83
C TYR A 52 -11.19 -12.54 5.52
N ARG A 53 -12.00 -12.32 4.47
CA ARG A 53 -11.62 -12.65 3.10
C ARG A 53 -10.60 -11.61 2.63
N ALA A 54 -9.38 -12.04 2.32
CA ALA A 54 -8.26 -11.17 1.99
C ALA A 54 -7.77 -11.44 0.56
N TYR A 55 -7.67 -10.39 -0.24
CA TYR A 55 -7.22 -10.42 -1.63
C TYR A 55 -6.03 -9.49 -1.82
N ALA A 56 -5.01 -9.91 -2.55
CA ALA A 56 -3.86 -9.07 -2.92
C ALA A 56 -3.70 -9.05 -4.42
N LEU A 57 -3.69 -7.84 -4.98
CA LEU A 57 -3.52 -7.57 -6.40
C LEU A 57 -2.07 -7.29 -6.73
N SER A 58 -1.52 -7.91 -7.78
CA SER A 58 -0.37 -7.37 -8.49
C SER A 58 -0.87 -6.43 -9.59
N LEU A 59 -0.49 -5.16 -9.53
CA LEU A 59 -0.81 -4.17 -10.56
C LEU A 59 -0.21 -4.62 -11.91
N ARG A 60 -0.75 -4.13 -13.02
CA ARG A 60 -0.22 -4.46 -14.35
C ARG A 60 1.28 -4.25 -14.43
N SER A 61 1.96 -5.10 -15.18
CA SER A 61 3.42 -5.15 -15.29
C SER A 61 4.16 -5.51 -14.00
N HIS A 62 3.47 -5.96 -12.93
CA HIS A 62 4.04 -6.37 -11.66
C HIS A 62 3.63 -7.79 -11.27
N GLY A 63 4.46 -8.46 -10.46
CA GLY A 63 4.22 -9.85 -10.03
C GLY A 63 3.99 -10.79 -11.20
N GLY A 64 2.88 -11.50 -11.24
CA GLY A 64 2.46 -12.35 -12.36
C GLY A 64 1.44 -11.71 -13.30
N SER A 65 1.18 -10.39 -13.18
CA SER A 65 0.30 -9.64 -14.08
C SER A 65 0.94 -9.37 -15.43
N HIS A 66 0.15 -9.27 -16.49
CA HIS A 66 0.62 -9.07 -17.86
C HIS A 66 1.11 -7.63 -18.13
N GLN A 67 1.60 -7.39 -19.39
CA GLN A 67 2.02 -6.08 -19.93
C GLN A 67 3.41 -5.58 -19.51
N TYR A 68 4.34 -6.46 -19.16
CA TYR A 68 5.72 -6.07 -18.79
C TYR A 68 6.44 -5.20 -19.83
N GLU A 69 6.18 -5.41 -21.12
CA GLU A 69 6.79 -4.66 -22.21
C GLU A 69 6.41 -3.17 -22.19
N LEU A 70 5.29 -2.82 -21.56
CA LEU A 70 4.78 -1.46 -21.46
C LEU A 70 5.01 -0.82 -20.09
N LEU A 71 5.80 -1.44 -19.20
CA LEU A 71 5.97 -1.00 -17.82
C LEU A 71 6.17 0.51 -17.69
N HIS A 72 7.15 1.07 -18.40
CA HIS A 72 7.52 2.49 -18.25
C HIS A 72 6.48 3.48 -18.79
N TRP A 73 5.45 3.01 -19.47
CA TRP A 73 4.32 3.81 -19.96
C TRP A 73 3.09 3.74 -19.07
N GLN A 74 3.06 2.79 -18.12
CA GLN A 74 1.93 2.64 -17.20
C GLN A 74 1.82 3.85 -16.29
N SER A 75 0.64 4.45 -16.23
CA SER A 75 0.32 5.61 -15.40
C SER A 75 -0.33 5.22 -14.08
N ILE A 76 -0.42 6.16 -13.16
CA ILE A 76 -1.26 5.98 -11.95
C ILE A 76 -2.73 5.73 -12.32
N ALA A 77 -3.23 6.34 -13.39
CA ALA A 77 -4.60 6.10 -13.85
C ALA A 77 -4.81 4.63 -14.30
N ASP A 78 -3.82 4.04 -14.97
CA ASP A 78 -3.85 2.62 -15.34
C ASP A 78 -3.85 1.70 -14.11
N TYR A 79 -3.09 2.01 -13.08
CA TYR A 79 -3.08 1.27 -11.82
C TYR A 79 -4.41 1.41 -11.05
N VAL A 80 -5.04 2.58 -11.14
CA VAL A 80 -6.39 2.78 -10.60
C VAL A 80 -7.40 1.91 -11.34
N ASP A 81 -7.32 1.83 -12.68
CA ASP A 81 -8.20 0.98 -13.48
C ASP A 81 -8.06 -0.49 -13.08
N ASP A 82 -6.85 -0.97 -12.76
CA ASP A 82 -6.63 -2.34 -12.26
C ASP A 82 -7.39 -2.58 -10.93
N VAL A 83 -7.25 -1.64 -9.99
CA VAL A 83 -7.97 -1.73 -8.70
C VAL A 83 -9.48 -1.76 -8.90
N LEU A 84 -10.01 -0.89 -9.77
CA LEU A 84 -11.44 -0.82 -10.07
C LEU A 84 -11.93 -2.10 -10.75
N HIS A 85 -11.13 -2.66 -11.66
CA HIS A 85 -11.44 -3.92 -12.32
C HIS A 85 -11.56 -5.09 -11.32
N ILE A 86 -10.64 -5.15 -10.35
CA ILE A 86 -10.71 -6.19 -9.31
C ILE A 86 -11.88 -5.94 -8.36
N ILE A 87 -12.25 -4.69 -8.04
CA ILE A 87 -13.48 -4.40 -7.28
C ILE A 87 -14.72 -4.92 -8.03
N ASP A 88 -14.80 -4.72 -9.34
CA ASP A 88 -15.89 -5.23 -10.17
C ASP A 88 -15.91 -6.77 -10.22
N TRP A 89 -14.75 -7.42 -10.30
CA TRP A 89 -14.63 -8.87 -10.23
C TRP A 89 -15.06 -9.45 -8.86
N LEU A 90 -14.76 -8.75 -7.77
CA LEU A 90 -15.20 -9.14 -6.42
C LEU A 90 -16.72 -9.07 -6.28
N GLY A 91 -17.41 -8.23 -7.07
CA GLY A 91 -18.86 -8.03 -7.04
C GLY A 91 -19.39 -7.31 -5.80
N GLU A 92 -18.51 -6.82 -4.94
CA GLU A 92 -18.85 -6.11 -3.70
C GLU A 92 -17.78 -5.07 -3.33
N SER A 93 -18.17 -4.04 -2.58
CA SER A 93 -17.25 -2.99 -2.16
C SER A 93 -16.31 -3.49 -1.06
N PRO A 94 -14.98 -3.53 -1.29
CA PRO A 94 -14.00 -3.94 -0.29
C PRO A 94 -13.62 -2.82 0.68
N VAL A 95 -12.83 -3.16 1.69
CA VAL A 95 -11.88 -2.23 2.30
C VAL A 95 -10.60 -2.26 1.46
N LEU A 96 -10.15 -1.08 1.00
CA LEU A 96 -8.92 -0.93 0.23
C LEU A 96 -7.75 -0.68 1.18
N ILE A 97 -6.68 -1.45 1.04
CA ILE A 97 -5.49 -1.33 1.89
C ILE A 97 -4.29 -1.14 0.96
N GLY A 98 -3.71 0.06 0.97
CA GLY A 98 -2.59 0.39 0.08
C GLY A 98 -1.33 0.77 0.84
N HIS A 99 -0.18 0.27 0.37
CA HIS A 99 1.13 0.61 0.89
C HIS A 99 1.89 1.50 -0.09
N SER A 100 2.53 2.57 0.40
CA SER A 100 3.41 3.43 -0.40
C SER A 100 2.70 3.99 -1.65
N LEU A 101 3.19 3.68 -2.86
CA LEU A 101 2.54 3.97 -4.15
C LEU A 101 1.11 3.40 -4.20
N GLY A 102 0.91 2.16 -3.73
CA GLY A 102 -0.42 1.54 -3.67
C GLY A 102 -1.40 2.31 -2.77
N GLY A 103 -0.91 2.97 -1.72
CA GLY A 103 -1.71 3.89 -0.91
C GLY A 103 -2.19 5.11 -1.70
N PHE A 104 -1.35 5.65 -2.60
CA PHE A 104 -1.75 6.72 -3.50
C PHE A 104 -2.76 6.25 -4.54
N VAL A 105 -2.55 5.05 -5.11
CA VAL A 105 -3.52 4.41 -6.03
C VAL A 105 -4.89 4.23 -5.35
N VAL A 106 -4.90 3.78 -4.09
CA VAL A 106 -6.14 3.67 -3.29
C VAL A 106 -6.83 5.02 -3.16
N GLN A 107 -6.11 6.10 -2.83
CA GLN A 107 -6.67 7.45 -2.75
C GLN A 107 -7.33 7.86 -4.08
N LYS A 108 -6.67 7.57 -5.22
CA LYS A 108 -7.21 7.87 -6.56
C LYS A 108 -8.40 6.97 -6.92
N ALA A 109 -8.40 5.70 -6.50
CA ALA A 109 -9.54 4.81 -6.72
C ALA A 109 -10.79 5.29 -5.98
N LEU A 110 -10.64 5.84 -4.77
CA LEU A 110 -11.75 6.42 -3.99
C LEU A 110 -12.39 7.66 -4.64
N GLU A 111 -11.72 8.33 -5.57
CA GLU A 111 -12.34 9.41 -6.36
C GLU A 111 -13.37 8.88 -7.37
N ARG A 112 -13.26 7.61 -7.76
CA ARG A 112 -14.02 6.98 -8.84
C ARG A 112 -14.99 5.90 -8.36
N ARG A 113 -14.71 5.28 -7.20
CA ARG A 113 -15.49 4.15 -6.70
C ARG A 113 -15.60 4.18 -5.18
N HIS A 114 -16.80 3.89 -4.68
CA HIS A 114 -17.03 3.72 -3.24
C HIS A 114 -16.35 2.44 -2.72
N ALA A 115 -15.74 2.55 -1.53
CA ALA A 115 -15.23 1.44 -0.74
C ALA A 115 -15.82 1.47 0.67
N LYS A 116 -15.83 0.32 1.36
CA LYS A 116 -16.31 0.22 2.75
C LYS A 116 -15.39 0.89 3.74
N GLY A 117 -14.12 1.03 3.39
CA GLY A 117 -13.10 1.69 4.17
C GLY A 117 -11.79 1.79 3.39
N ALA A 118 -10.83 2.54 3.92
CA ALA A 118 -9.50 2.60 3.34
C ALA A 118 -8.40 2.65 4.41
N VAL A 119 -7.30 1.94 4.17
CA VAL A 119 -6.10 1.98 4.99
C VAL A 119 -4.93 2.44 4.13
N LEU A 120 -4.29 3.52 4.54
CA LEU A 120 -3.13 4.10 3.89
C LEU A 120 -1.89 3.81 4.75
N MET A 121 -1.00 2.92 4.28
CA MET A 121 0.21 2.51 5.00
C MET A 121 1.43 3.16 4.36
N CYS A 122 2.15 4.02 5.08
CA CYS A 122 3.29 4.76 4.52
C CYS A 122 2.98 5.28 3.11
N SER A 123 1.80 5.87 2.93
CA SER A 123 1.28 6.26 1.62
C SER A 123 1.87 7.58 1.14
N ALA A 124 2.14 7.68 -0.16
CA ALA A 124 2.40 8.97 -0.77
C ALA A 124 1.23 9.94 -0.51
N PRO A 125 1.53 11.22 -0.22
CA PRO A 125 0.51 12.19 0.18
C PRO A 125 -0.39 12.58 -1.02
N PRO A 126 -1.65 12.97 -0.75
CA PRO A 126 -2.60 13.31 -1.80
C PRO A 126 -2.16 14.51 -2.67
N GLN A 127 -1.27 15.36 -2.17
CA GLN A 127 -0.67 16.48 -2.91
C GLN A 127 0.50 16.05 -3.82
N GLY A 128 0.83 14.76 -3.83
CA GLY A 128 2.00 14.25 -4.54
C GLY A 128 3.31 14.45 -3.75
N MET A 129 4.39 13.95 -4.31
CA MET A 129 5.69 13.92 -3.64
C MET A 129 6.46 15.26 -3.70
N LEU A 130 6.07 16.19 -4.59
CA LEU A 130 6.83 17.43 -4.81
C LEU A 130 7.00 18.25 -3.52
N ALA A 131 5.94 18.43 -2.74
CA ALA A 131 6.02 19.15 -1.48
C ALA A 131 6.96 18.47 -0.47
N GLY A 132 6.97 17.13 -0.45
CA GLY A 132 7.88 16.34 0.37
C GLY A 132 9.34 16.47 -0.07
N GLN A 133 9.59 16.48 -1.37
CA GLN A 133 10.94 16.70 -1.93
C GLN A 133 11.47 18.08 -1.57
N PHE A 134 10.66 19.13 -1.64
CA PHE A 134 11.06 20.47 -1.19
C PHE A 134 11.38 20.48 0.31
N HIS A 135 10.57 19.82 1.13
CA HIS A 135 10.83 19.73 2.57
C HIS A 135 12.16 19.01 2.85
N LEU A 136 12.43 17.90 2.19
CA LEU A 136 13.69 17.15 2.30
C LEU A 136 14.88 17.98 1.83
N MET A 137 14.76 18.70 0.71
CA MET A 137 15.82 19.53 0.17
C MET A 137 16.27 20.63 1.18
N PHE A 138 15.34 21.24 1.90
CA PHE A 138 15.65 22.28 2.88
C PHE A 138 16.08 21.73 4.25
N ASN A 139 15.56 20.59 4.67
CA ASN A 139 15.76 20.07 6.03
C ASN A 139 16.68 18.83 6.10
N ASN A 140 16.82 18.08 5.02
CA ASN A 140 17.69 16.91 4.93
C ASN A 140 18.12 16.65 3.47
N PRO A 141 19.06 17.41 2.91
CA PRO A 141 19.52 17.25 1.53
C PRO A 141 20.16 15.87 1.26
N ALA A 142 20.80 15.24 2.28
CA ALA A 142 21.33 13.88 2.16
C ALA A 142 20.20 12.85 1.97
N GLY A 143 19.08 13.01 2.66
CA GLY A 143 17.91 12.14 2.49
C GLY A 143 17.28 12.23 1.09
N LEU A 144 17.37 13.39 0.44
CA LEU A 144 16.92 13.54 -0.96
C LEU A 144 17.82 12.75 -1.92
N MET A 145 19.13 12.77 -1.71
CA MET A 145 20.08 11.97 -2.51
C MET A 145 19.82 10.47 -2.32
N ASP A 146 19.59 10.03 -1.08
CA ASP A 146 19.28 8.63 -0.79
C ASP A 146 18.01 8.14 -1.51
N LEU A 147 16.96 8.96 -1.55
CA LEU A 147 15.72 8.63 -2.26
C LEU A 147 15.93 8.53 -3.79
N ASN A 148 16.65 9.46 -4.39
CA ASN A 148 16.99 9.42 -5.82
C ASN A 148 17.88 8.21 -6.14
N THR A 149 18.87 7.94 -5.31
CA THR A 149 19.76 6.78 -5.43
C THR A 149 18.97 5.46 -5.31
N LEU A 150 18.00 5.41 -4.42
CA LEU A 150 17.09 4.25 -4.30
C LEU A 150 16.25 4.04 -5.55
N LEU A 151 15.68 5.12 -6.11
CA LEU A 151 14.85 5.06 -7.31
C LEU A 151 15.68 4.69 -8.57
N GLU A 152 16.90 5.17 -8.66
CA GLU A 152 17.78 4.94 -9.81
C GLU A 152 18.62 3.66 -9.72
N ASN A 153 19.04 3.27 -8.52
CA ASN A 153 19.98 2.17 -8.29
C ASN A 153 19.40 1.04 -7.42
N SER A 154 18.09 0.93 -7.30
CA SER A 154 17.41 -0.01 -6.40
C SER A 154 17.84 -1.48 -6.54
N GLN A 155 18.47 -1.86 -7.64
CA GLN A 155 18.97 -3.22 -7.89
C GLN A 155 20.48 -3.40 -7.62
N ASN A 156 21.24 -2.34 -7.32
CA ASN A 156 22.71 -2.39 -7.30
C ASN A 156 23.34 -2.38 -5.91
N ASP A 157 22.62 -1.98 -4.86
CA ASP A 157 23.14 -1.96 -3.48
C ASP A 157 22.12 -2.55 -2.49
N PRO A 158 22.28 -3.85 -2.15
CA PRO A 158 21.42 -4.51 -1.16
C PRO A 158 21.43 -3.86 0.22
N HIS A 159 22.58 -3.31 0.65
CA HIS A 159 22.70 -2.67 1.97
C HIS A 159 21.94 -1.32 1.99
N LEU A 160 22.04 -0.53 0.93
CA LEU A 160 21.30 0.72 0.82
C LEU A 160 19.80 0.47 0.82
N LEU A 161 19.33 -0.53 0.07
CA LEU A 161 17.93 -0.95 0.05
C LEU A 161 17.45 -1.43 1.42
N ARG A 162 18.23 -2.33 2.06
CA ARG A 162 17.94 -2.77 3.41
C ARG A 162 17.75 -1.58 4.35
N ASP A 163 18.73 -0.70 4.41
CA ASP A 163 18.77 0.42 5.36
C ASP A 163 17.68 1.48 5.07
N SER A 164 17.15 1.50 3.87
CA SER A 164 16.07 2.41 3.48
C SER A 164 14.67 1.84 3.72
N LEU A 165 14.53 0.52 3.60
CA LEU A 165 13.25 -0.16 3.74
C LEU A 165 13.00 -0.66 5.16
N PHE A 166 14.05 -1.13 5.85
CA PHE A 166 13.94 -1.79 7.15
C PHE A 166 14.68 -0.99 8.24
N ALA A 167 14.08 -0.94 9.41
CA ALA A 167 14.68 -0.37 10.61
C ALA A 167 14.91 -1.42 11.70
N GLU A 168 14.11 -2.47 11.73
CA GLU A 168 14.28 -3.60 12.63
C GLU A 168 15.29 -4.62 12.04
N PRO A 169 15.93 -5.44 12.90
CA PRO A 169 16.80 -6.50 12.40
C PRO A 169 16.05 -7.50 11.51
N ILE A 170 16.59 -7.74 10.35
CA ILE A 170 16.14 -8.75 9.39
C ILE A 170 17.31 -9.70 9.10
N ASP A 171 17.05 -11.00 9.05
CA ASP A 171 18.06 -11.99 8.67
C ASP A 171 18.34 -11.94 7.16
N ASP A 172 19.56 -12.34 6.80
CA ASP A 172 20.04 -12.23 5.42
C ASP A 172 19.21 -13.08 4.43
N ASP A 173 18.71 -14.25 4.85
CA ASP A 173 17.90 -15.11 3.97
C ASP A 173 16.55 -14.46 3.67
N THR A 174 15.92 -13.88 4.67
CA THR A 174 14.65 -13.15 4.51
C THR A 174 14.86 -11.89 3.67
N LEU A 175 15.93 -11.13 3.93
CA LEU A 175 16.29 -9.97 3.13
C LEU A 175 16.53 -10.36 1.67
N ASN A 176 17.34 -11.39 1.42
CA ASN A 176 17.63 -11.84 0.05
C ASN A 176 16.35 -12.29 -0.68
N ARG A 177 15.47 -13.05 -0.03
CA ARG A 177 14.18 -13.43 -0.62
C ARG A 177 13.32 -12.22 -0.97
N TYR A 178 13.33 -11.18 -0.13
CA TYR A 178 12.63 -9.94 -0.39
C TYR A 178 13.23 -9.21 -1.60
N LEU A 179 14.55 -9.00 -1.62
CA LEU A 179 15.25 -8.25 -2.67
C LEU A 179 15.15 -8.93 -4.04
N LEU A 180 15.23 -10.28 -4.09
CA LEU A 180 15.09 -11.04 -5.33
C LEU A 180 13.71 -10.95 -5.98
N ARG A 181 12.69 -10.53 -5.23
CA ARG A 181 11.31 -10.37 -5.73
C ARG A 181 11.00 -8.93 -6.14
N LEU A 182 11.89 -7.97 -5.82
CA LEU A 182 11.75 -6.60 -6.30
C LEU A 182 11.92 -6.56 -7.82
N GLN A 183 11.18 -5.67 -8.46
CA GLN A 183 11.20 -5.50 -9.90
C GLN A 183 11.16 -4.01 -10.28
N PRO A 184 11.51 -3.64 -11.52
CA PRO A 184 11.43 -2.25 -11.97
C PRO A 184 10.03 -1.65 -11.79
N GLU A 185 9.98 -0.32 -11.58
CA GLU A 185 8.74 0.44 -11.52
C GLU A 185 8.58 1.32 -12.77
N SER A 186 7.37 1.71 -13.07
CA SER A 186 7.05 2.61 -14.16
C SER A 186 7.60 4.01 -13.92
N HIS A 187 8.43 4.49 -14.84
CA HIS A 187 8.89 5.88 -14.84
C HIS A 187 7.71 6.86 -14.90
N ARG A 188 6.67 6.54 -15.70
CA ARG A 188 5.47 7.37 -15.82
C ARG A 188 4.71 7.44 -14.50
N ALA A 189 4.50 6.31 -13.81
CA ALA A 189 3.82 6.30 -12.51
C ALA A 189 4.57 7.11 -11.44
N ILE A 190 5.92 7.02 -11.41
CA ILE A 190 6.76 7.84 -10.53
C ILE A 190 6.62 9.34 -10.83
N TRP A 191 6.59 9.73 -12.12
CA TRP A 191 6.33 11.12 -12.52
C TRP A 191 4.93 11.57 -12.12
N ASP A 192 3.92 10.74 -12.33
CA ASP A 192 2.52 11.04 -11.99
C ASP A 192 2.37 11.34 -10.49
N ILE A 193 2.96 10.54 -9.60
CA ILE A 193 2.94 10.79 -8.15
C ILE A 193 3.70 12.08 -7.79
N SER A 194 4.79 12.36 -8.50
CA SER A 194 5.66 13.47 -8.15
C SER A 194 5.04 14.83 -8.49
N ILE A 195 4.38 14.96 -9.66
CA ILE A 195 4.05 16.27 -10.22
C ILE A 195 2.59 16.37 -10.72
N PHE A 196 2.04 15.32 -11.35
CA PHE A 196 0.86 15.49 -12.21
C PHE A 196 -0.47 15.09 -11.61
N HIS A 197 -0.53 14.27 -10.56
CA HIS A 197 -1.79 13.77 -10.03
C HIS A 197 -1.94 14.07 -8.55
N GLN A 198 -2.58 15.21 -8.25
CA GLN A 198 -3.10 15.47 -6.92
C GLN A 198 -4.42 14.73 -6.73
N ALA A 199 -4.64 14.14 -5.55
CA ALA A 199 -5.94 13.56 -5.25
C ALA A 199 -7.00 14.65 -5.16
N GLY A 200 -8.09 14.48 -5.92
CA GLY A 200 -9.22 15.41 -5.95
C GLY A 200 -10.04 15.30 -4.68
N LEU A 201 -9.64 16.03 -3.63
CA LEU A 201 -10.29 15.99 -2.32
C LEU A 201 -11.80 16.31 -2.37
N ALA A 202 -12.22 17.10 -3.37
CA ALA A 202 -13.62 17.49 -3.55
C ALA A 202 -14.50 16.34 -4.09
N THR A 203 -13.91 15.41 -4.85
CA THR A 203 -14.62 14.29 -5.46
C THR A 203 -14.48 13.00 -4.65
N LEU A 204 -13.63 13.01 -3.62
CA LEU A 204 -13.37 11.84 -2.82
C LEU A 204 -14.61 11.39 -2.05
N GLN A 205 -15.07 10.19 -2.32
CA GLN A 205 -16.04 9.52 -1.47
C GLN A 205 -15.31 9.05 -0.20
N ARG A 206 -15.48 9.78 0.89
CA ARG A 206 -14.77 9.55 2.14
C ARG A 206 -15.40 8.41 2.96
N PRO A 207 -14.97 7.15 2.78
CA PRO A 207 -15.30 6.10 3.72
C PRO A 207 -14.54 6.33 5.04
N PRO A 208 -14.77 5.53 6.08
CA PRO A 208 -13.84 5.42 7.20
C PRO A 208 -12.42 5.18 6.69
N MET A 209 -11.44 5.94 7.21
CA MET A 209 -10.04 5.82 6.78
C MET A 209 -9.10 5.67 7.96
N LEU A 210 -8.07 4.83 7.81
CA LEU A 210 -6.97 4.65 8.75
C LEU A 210 -5.65 5.04 8.08
N ILE A 211 -4.88 5.92 8.73
CA ILE A 211 -3.60 6.39 8.21
C ILE A 211 -2.48 5.91 9.12
N LEU A 212 -1.55 5.15 8.55
CA LEU A 212 -0.45 4.49 9.25
C LEU A 212 0.89 4.93 8.67
N GLY A 213 1.88 5.13 9.53
CA GLY A 213 3.25 5.44 9.14
C GLY A 213 4.27 4.76 10.04
N ALA A 214 5.55 4.88 9.70
CA ALA A 214 6.67 4.31 10.41
C ALA A 214 7.65 5.40 10.87
N GLU A 215 8.14 5.32 12.10
CA GLU A 215 9.00 6.34 12.70
C GLU A 215 10.34 6.48 11.97
N LYS A 216 10.89 5.37 11.49
CA LYS A 216 12.18 5.28 10.82
C LYS A 216 12.07 5.17 9.30
N ASP A 217 10.92 5.47 8.74
CA ASP A 217 10.72 5.47 7.29
C ASP A 217 11.59 6.55 6.64
N LYS A 218 12.53 6.12 5.81
CA LYS A 218 13.44 7.00 5.08
C LYS A 218 12.90 7.41 3.71
N ILE A 219 11.86 6.74 3.21
CA ILE A 219 11.23 6.99 1.91
C ILE A 219 10.06 7.97 2.07
N LEU A 220 9.11 7.63 2.95
CA LEU A 220 7.94 8.44 3.25
C LEU A 220 7.94 8.81 4.73
N SER A 221 8.67 9.86 5.05
CA SER A 221 8.90 10.29 6.42
C SER A 221 7.60 10.46 7.23
N PRO A 222 7.65 10.33 8.56
CA PRO A 222 6.49 10.59 9.42
C PRO A 222 5.81 11.93 9.14
N PHE A 223 6.56 12.95 8.73
CA PHE A 223 6.03 14.25 8.36
C PHE A 223 5.06 14.17 7.16
N LEU A 224 5.38 13.39 6.13
CA LEU A 224 4.52 13.21 4.96
C LEU A 224 3.24 12.45 5.31
N VAL A 225 3.34 11.44 6.18
CA VAL A 225 2.17 10.72 6.69
C VAL A 225 1.26 11.64 7.53
N GLN A 226 1.85 12.47 8.38
CA GLN A 226 1.11 13.47 9.16
C GLN A 226 0.47 14.53 8.27
N SER A 227 1.16 14.96 7.19
CA SER A 227 0.59 15.86 6.18
C SER A 227 -0.62 15.24 5.47
N THR A 228 -0.54 13.95 5.12
CA THR A 228 -1.68 13.20 4.57
C THR A 228 -2.84 13.18 5.56
N ALA A 229 -2.58 12.84 6.81
CA ALA A 229 -3.60 12.82 7.87
C ALA A 229 -4.26 14.19 8.07
N HIS A 230 -3.46 15.26 8.10
CA HIS A 230 -3.94 16.63 8.21
C HIS A 230 -4.86 17.00 7.03
N THR A 231 -4.47 16.64 5.82
CA THR A 231 -5.25 16.90 4.60
C THR A 231 -6.63 16.25 4.65
N TYR A 232 -6.71 15.03 5.20
CA TYR A 232 -7.99 14.33 5.38
C TYR A 232 -8.74 14.73 6.66
N GLY A 233 -8.14 15.51 7.56
CA GLY A 233 -8.72 15.85 8.85
C GLY A 233 -8.83 14.65 9.80
N LEU A 234 -7.90 13.69 9.69
CA LEU A 234 -7.89 12.43 10.42
C LEU A 234 -6.63 12.30 11.30
N PRO A 235 -6.69 11.51 12.38
CA PRO A 235 -5.48 11.11 13.08
C PRO A 235 -4.66 10.12 12.25
N CYS A 236 -3.35 10.05 12.51
CA CYS A 236 -2.49 8.98 12.02
C CYS A 236 -1.83 8.25 13.18
N LYS A 237 -1.46 6.99 12.95
CA LYS A 237 -0.65 6.20 13.87
C LYS A 237 0.73 5.96 13.29
N ILE A 238 1.77 6.38 14.02
CA ILE A 238 3.16 6.16 13.66
C ILE A 238 3.72 5.01 14.50
N PHE A 239 4.20 3.96 13.84
CA PHE A 239 4.81 2.79 14.51
C PHE A 239 6.26 3.10 14.87
N ARG A 240 6.55 3.10 16.16
CA ARG A 240 7.90 3.36 16.68
C ARG A 240 8.84 2.21 16.33
N GLY A 241 10.05 2.57 15.92
CA GLY A 241 11.15 1.66 15.61
C GLY A 241 11.05 0.98 14.25
N MET A 242 9.96 1.12 13.51
CA MET A 242 9.74 0.49 12.22
C MET A 242 10.17 1.39 11.05
N GLY A 243 10.58 0.75 9.94
CA GLY A 243 10.91 1.38 8.65
C GLY A 243 9.75 1.31 7.65
N HIS A 244 10.08 1.60 6.38
CA HIS A 244 9.09 1.68 5.30
C HIS A 244 8.35 0.36 5.03
N ALA A 245 9.06 -0.77 5.11
CA ALA A 245 8.53 -2.10 4.78
C ALA A 245 7.66 -2.67 5.91
N LEU A 246 6.62 -1.96 6.36
CA LEU A 246 5.72 -2.33 7.45
C LEU A 246 5.17 -3.77 7.35
N THR A 247 5.08 -4.31 6.14
CA THR A 247 4.59 -5.67 5.87
C THR A 247 5.60 -6.77 6.19
N HIS A 248 6.89 -6.42 6.26
CA HIS A 248 8.01 -7.34 6.44
C HIS A 248 8.94 -6.98 7.59
N GLU A 249 8.70 -5.87 8.29
CA GLU A 249 9.38 -5.61 9.57
C GLU A 249 9.04 -6.73 10.58
N LYS A 250 9.94 -7.04 11.48
CA LYS A 250 9.73 -8.07 12.51
C LYS A 250 8.45 -7.81 13.32
N SER A 251 8.12 -6.55 13.55
CA SER A 251 6.93 -6.10 14.29
C SER A 251 5.68 -5.95 13.41
N TRP A 252 5.63 -6.51 12.20
CA TRP A 252 4.47 -6.46 11.31
C TRP A 252 3.14 -6.88 11.98
N PRO A 253 3.11 -7.83 12.95
CA PRO A 253 1.84 -8.20 13.60
C PRO A 253 1.16 -7.03 14.31
N ARG A 254 1.93 -6.07 14.85
CA ARG A 254 1.38 -4.84 15.47
C ARG A 254 0.62 -3.98 14.47
N VAL A 255 1.06 -3.98 13.20
CA VAL A 255 0.38 -3.26 12.11
C VAL A 255 -0.91 -3.98 11.75
N ALA A 256 -0.86 -5.28 11.53
CA ALA A 256 -2.01 -6.12 11.20
C ALA A 256 -3.10 -6.05 12.30
N GLU A 257 -2.71 -6.17 13.58
CA GLU A 257 -3.63 -6.01 14.73
C GLU A 257 -4.27 -4.62 14.77
N THR A 258 -3.51 -3.57 14.45
CA THR A 258 -4.06 -2.21 14.42
C THR A 258 -5.13 -2.08 13.35
N ILE A 259 -4.89 -2.64 12.17
CA ILE A 259 -5.87 -2.64 11.07
C ILE A 259 -7.10 -3.46 11.47
N ARG A 260 -6.93 -4.66 12.02
CA ARG A 260 -8.04 -5.49 12.48
C ARG A 260 -8.92 -4.76 13.51
N ASN A 261 -8.31 -4.17 14.55
CA ASN A 261 -9.05 -3.46 15.59
C ASN A 261 -9.84 -2.26 15.03
N TRP A 262 -9.28 -1.60 14.01
CA TRP A 262 -9.96 -0.53 13.30
C TRP A 262 -11.11 -1.06 12.44
N LEU A 263 -10.93 -2.18 11.71
CA LEU A 263 -11.99 -2.83 10.94
C LEU A 263 -13.19 -3.21 11.82
N GLU A 264 -12.92 -3.84 12.96
CA GLU A 264 -13.95 -4.23 13.93
C GLU A 264 -14.77 -3.03 14.42
N LYS A 265 -14.11 -1.90 14.66
CA LYS A 265 -14.73 -0.71 15.23
C LYS A 265 -15.46 0.15 14.18
N GLU A 266 -14.81 0.43 13.06
CA GLU A 266 -15.24 1.47 12.12
C GLU A 266 -15.97 0.90 10.89
N VAL A 267 -15.74 -0.36 10.55
CA VAL A 267 -16.33 -1.02 9.38
C VAL A 267 -17.41 -2.01 9.80
N ASP A 268 -17.06 -3.02 10.60
CA ASP A 268 -17.99 -4.08 11.00
C ASP A 268 -18.99 -3.58 12.05
N GLY A 269 -18.57 -2.72 12.99
CA GLY A 269 -19.41 -2.10 14.01
C GLY A 269 -20.47 -1.14 13.47
N SER A 270 -20.23 -0.50 12.32
CA SER A 270 -21.20 0.37 11.66
C SER A 270 -22.35 -0.40 11.01
N VAL A 271 -22.14 -1.68 10.64
CA VAL A 271 -23.17 -2.53 10.04
C VAL A 271 -24.22 -2.93 11.08
N VAL A 272 -23.83 -3.12 12.36
CA VAL A 272 -24.76 -3.48 13.45
C VAL A 272 -25.70 -2.31 13.79
N ASN A 273 -25.24 -1.06 13.66
CA ASN A 273 -26.05 0.12 13.99
C ASN A 273 -26.94 0.61 12.84
N ALA A 274 -26.73 0.16 11.61
CA ALA A 274 -27.58 0.52 10.46
C ALA A 274 -28.78 -0.40 10.25
N GLY A 275 -28.85 -1.51 11.02
CA GLY A 275 -29.93 -2.52 11.00
C GLY A 275 -30.85 -2.48 12.24
N ALA A 276 -30.72 -1.52 13.13
CA ALA A 276 -31.56 -1.27 14.29
C ALA A 276 -32.32 0.05 14.09
#